data_14416c1f713ed4b0f64cff73335bc143
#
_entry.id   14416c1f713ed4b0f64cff73335bc143
#
_cell.length_a   1.000
_cell.length_b   1.000
_cell.length_c   1.000
_cell.angle_alpha   90.00
_cell.angle_beta   90.00
_cell.angle_gamma   90.00
#
_symmetry.space_group_name_H-M   'P 1'
#
loop_
_entity.id
_entity.type
_entity.pdbx_description
1 polymer ?
#
loop_
_entity_poly.entity_id
_entity_poly.type
_entity_poly.pdbx_seq_one_letter_code
_entity_poly.pdbx_strand_id
1 'polypeptide(L)'
;LMDYVDHLTADIVVNGAPDVARAQAITERLPLTIDIQGPGVNWRSHPGHEPARWKRESSADGDADWPRLLRRSTADGHQIEFGLNDDAFQRRPRLIGVTLVVLLLLTLAAFLIVRRMLRPLDDIRAGARRFGAGDFSQPIPVRHAHRPDELGQLAATINTMSQDIQQMLDAKRALLLAISHELRSPLTRARLNTELLPESEEVLPQRQALLRDLQEMSAQITDLLESERLSSPHTALSREPVDLPALAREVLTELAARHVRAGEVRVRVPPHFPSLLLDRVRMRLLLRNLLDNALRHGAASTQAPELSLAVEAGLVVLVVRDHGSGVPEEHLYRLSEAFYRPDSARTRSAGGVGLGLYLCKLVAQAHGG
;
A
#
# COMPACT_ATOMS: atom_id res chain seq x y z
N LEU A 1 4.34 -32.00 53.26
CA LEU A 1 5.50 -31.47 53.97
C LEU A 1 5.67 -32.15 55.31
N MET A 2 4.59 -32.28 56.14
CA MET A 2 4.59 -32.96 57.41
C MET A 2 5.16 -34.38 57.32
N ASP A 3 4.63 -35.18 56.40
CA ASP A 3 5.07 -36.59 56.24
C ASP A 3 6.56 -36.69 55.88
N TYR A 4 7.08 -35.71 55.10
CA TYR A 4 8.50 -35.69 54.78
C TYR A 4 9.38 -35.33 55.94
N VAL A 5 8.97 -34.36 56.79
CA VAL A 5 9.67 -34.01 58.04
C VAL A 5 9.63 -35.15 59.04
N ASP A 6 8.52 -35.89 59.15
CA ASP A 6 8.38 -37.06 59.99
C ASP A 6 9.29 -38.17 59.50
N HIS A 7 9.42 -38.38 58.21
CA HIS A 7 10.35 -39.38 57.65
C HIS A 7 11.81 -39.03 57.91
N LEU A 8 12.19 -37.77 57.71
CA LEU A 8 13.54 -37.29 58.05
C LEU A 8 13.83 -37.40 59.53
N THR A 9 12.83 -37.14 60.36
CA THR A 9 12.98 -37.33 61.88
C THR A 9 13.20 -38.78 62.24
N ALA A 10 12.45 -39.68 61.61
CA ALA A 10 12.62 -41.13 61.84
C ALA A 10 13.99 -41.63 61.38
N ASP A 11 14.56 -41.08 60.31
CA ASP A 11 15.90 -41.41 59.83
C ASP A 11 17.02 -40.95 60.81
N ILE A 12 16.77 -39.83 61.51
CA ILE A 12 17.75 -39.24 62.44
C ILE A 12 17.69 -39.90 63.82
N VAL A 13 16.52 -40.38 64.27
CA VAL A 13 16.31 -40.89 65.61
C VAL A 13 16.59 -42.38 65.66
N VAL A 14 17.54 -42.80 66.52
CA VAL A 14 17.89 -44.20 66.76
C VAL A 14 17.66 -44.50 68.25
N ASN A 15 16.83 -45.50 68.53
CA ASN A 15 16.49 -45.89 69.92
C ASN A 15 15.95 -44.75 70.81
N GLY A 16 15.24 -43.80 70.19
CA GLY A 16 14.62 -42.65 70.88
C GLY A 16 15.51 -41.40 70.98
N ALA A 17 16.79 -41.48 70.68
CA ALA A 17 17.76 -40.39 70.73
C ALA A 17 18.21 -39.94 69.31
N PRO A 18 18.48 -38.64 69.07
CA PRO A 18 18.96 -38.19 67.79
C PRO A 18 20.43 -38.56 67.57
N ASP A 19 20.72 -39.13 66.39
CA ASP A 19 22.05 -39.47 65.90
C ASP A 19 22.62 -38.37 65.04
N VAL A 20 23.68 -37.67 65.50
CA VAL A 20 24.34 -36.57 64.85
C VAL A 20 24.98 -36.99 63.51
N ALA A 21 25.55 -38.22 63.45
CA ALA A 21 26.19 -38.67 62.23
C ALA A 21 25.17 -38.83 61.06
N ARG A 22 23.97 -39.32 61.36
CA ARG A 22 22.86 -39.42 60.39
C ARG A 22 22.31 -38.05 60.01
N ALA A 23 22.15 -37.16 61.01
CA ALA A 23 21.72 -35.81 60.76
C ALA A 23 22.71 -35.08 59.82
N GLN A 24 24.02 -35.25 59.97
CA GLN A 24 25.05 -34.72 59.13
C GLN A 24 24.99 -35.30 57.69
N ALA A 25 24.84 -36.59 57.53
CA ALA A 25 24.73 -37.26 56.29
C ALA A 25 23.51 -36.75 55.43
N ILE A 26 22.40 -36.41 56.11
CA ILE A 26 21.22 -35.81 55.47
C ILE A 26 21.51 -34.42 55.00
N THR A 27 22.19 -33.60 55.82
CA THR A 27 22.50 -32.19 55.41
C THR A 27 23.56 -32.11 54.34
N GLU A 28 24.41 -33.13 54.15
CA GLU A 28 25.33 -33.22 52.98
C GLU A 28 24.62 -33.58 51.67
N ARG A 29 23.50 -34.28 51.74
CA ARG A 29 22.75 -34.76 50.59
C ARG A 29 21.60 -33.82 50.17
N LEU A 30 21.03 -33.13 51.16
CA LEU A 30 19.87 -32.25 50.96
C LEU A 30 20.23 -30.82 51.40
N PRO A 31 19.71 -29.78 50.72
CA PRO A 31 19.95 -28.40 51.08
C PRO A 31 19.12 -27.97 52.30
N LEU A 32 19.30 -28.71 53.41
CA LEU A 32 18.59 -28.50 54.67
C LEU A 32 19.57 -28.10 55.77
N THR A 33 19.09 -27.33 56.73
CA THR A 33 19.75 -27.12 58.02
C THR A 33 19.03 -27.93 59.10
N ILE A 34 19.76 -28.58 59.92
CA ILE A 34 19.23 -29.35 61.07
C ILE A 34 19.86 -28.79 62.33
N ASP A 35 19.03 -28.44 63.29
CA ASP A 35 19.43 -28.00 64.64
C ASP A 35 18.83 -28.97 65.68
N ILE A 36 19.69 -29.63 66.48
CA ILE A 36 19.30 -30.56 67.51
C ILE A 36 19.64 -29.94 68.85
N GLN A 37 18.64 -29.75 69.71
CA GLN A 37 18.79 -29.16 71.06
C GLN A 37 18.14 -30.09 72.12
N GLY A 38 18.88 -30.44 73.15
CA GLY A 38 18.33 -31.29 74.24
C GLY A 38 19.33 -31.66 75.29
N PRO A 39 18.89 -32.49 76.23
CA PRO A 39 19.68 -32.82 77.42
C PRO A 39 20.81 -33.82 77.12
N GLY A 40 21.81 -33.51 76.44
CA GLY A 40 22.98 -34.37 76.16
C GLY A 40 23.60 -34.12 74.80
N VAL A 41 22.83 -33.68 73.84
CA VAL A 41 23.31 -33.35 72.48
C VAL A 41 22.78 -31.97 72.04
N ASN A 42 23.73 -31.07 71.82
CA ASN A 42 23.47 -29.80 71.19
C ASN A 42 24.32 -29.73 69.91
N TRP A 43 23.68 -29.91 68.74
CA TRP A 43 24.41 -29.95 67.48
C TRP A 43 23.67 -29.11 66.41
N ARG A 44 24.44 -28.43 65.62
CA ARG A 44 23.93 -27.64 64.56
C ARG A 44 24.71 -27.94 63.26
N SER A 45 24.00 -28.25 62.19
CA SER A 45 24.62 -28.60 60.89
C SER A 45 25.48 -27.50 60.28
N HIS A 46 25.12 -26.23 60.50
CA HIS A 46 25.84 -25.05 59.97
C HIS A 46 26.07 -24.05 61.12
N PRO A 47 27.19 -24.20 61.84
CA PRO A 47 27.55 -23.26 62.94
C PRO A 47 27.91 -21.94 62.34
N GLY A 48 27.14 -20.89 62.61
CA GLY A 48 27.26 -19.55 62.04
C GLY A 48 26.08 -19.06 61.17
N HIS A 49 25.18 -19.97 60.85
CA HIS A 49 23.92 -19.62 60.25
C HIS A 49 22.91 -19.27 61.33
N GLU A 50 22.57 -17.96 61.44
CA GLU A 50 21.34 -17.63 62.17
C GLU A 50 20.16 -18.16 61.35
N PRO A 51 19.19 -18.89 61.95
CA PRO A 51 17.98 -19.30 61.25
C PRO A 51 17.33 -18.05 60.69
N ALA A 52 17.08 -18.07 59.39
CA ALA A 52 16.64 -16.93 58.63
C ALA A 52 15.58 -16.09 59.33
N ARG A 53 15.80 -14.80 59.44
CA ARG A 53 15.05 -13.77 60.17
C ARG A 53 13.59 -13.59 59.75
N TRP A 54 13.09 -14.37 58.78
CA TRP A 54 11.67 -14.34 58.39
C TRP A 54 10.72 -14.70 59.57
N LYS A 55 11.28 -15.22 60.66
CA LYS A 55 10.56 -15.44 61.93
C LYS A 55 10.10 -14.17 62.68
N ARG A 56 10.54 -12.97 62.32
CA ARG A 56 10.20 -11.76 63.10
C ARG A 56 9.23 -10.78 62.41
N GLU A 57 9.06 -10.84 61.11
CA GLU A 57 8.19 -9.89 60.39
C GLU A 57 6.76 -10.42 60.12
N SER A 58 6.51 -11.70 60.29
CA SER A 58 5.16 -12.28 60.10
C SER A 58 4.34 -12.37 61.40
N SER A 59 4.76 -11.70 62.47
CA SER A 59 4.02 -11.72 63.77
C SER A 59 2.89 -10.70 63.84
N ALA A 60 2.54 -10.01 62.76
CA ALA A 60 1.48 -8.99 62.75
C ALA A 60 0.16 -9.45 62.15
N ASP A 61 0.14 -10.61 61.46
CA ASP A 61 -1.13 -11.16 60.94
C ASP A 61 -1.21 -12.66 61.27
N GLY A 62 -2.27 -13.03 61.97
CA GLY A 62 -2.49 -14.33 62.53
C GLY A 62 -2.53 -15.48 61.51
N ASP A 63 -2.17 -16.68 61.96
CA ASP A 63 -2.27 -17.96 61.28
C ASP A 63 -1.15 -18.35 60.29
N ALA A 64 0.07 -18.52 60.84
CA ALA A 64 0.99 -19.45 60.21
C ALA A 64 1.70 -20.33 61.27
N ASP A 65 1.21 -21.50 61.46
CA ASP A 65 1.75 -22.57 62.35
C ASP A 65 3.05 -23.20 61.78
N TRP A 66 3.77 -22.48 60.88
CA TRP A 66 5.00 -22.93 60.22
C TRP A 66 6.15 -23.30 61.13
N PRO A 67 6.36 -22.60 62.28
CA PRO A 67 7.42 -23.00 63.23
C PRO A 67 7.19 -24.36 63.86
N ARG A 68 5.93 -24.77 64.07
CA ARG A 68 5.57 -26.08 64.62
C ARG A 68 5.69 -27.22 63.62
N LEU A 69 5.55 -26.94 62.32
CA LEU A 69 5.67 -27.94 61.27
C LEU A 69 7.10 -28.43 61.04
N LEU A 70 8.07 -27.57 61.32
CA LEU A 70 9.50 -27.87 61.15
C LEU A 70 10.23 -28.31 62.42
N ARG A 71 9.53 -28.34 63.55
CA ARG A 71 10.08 -28.77 64.84
C ARG A 71 9.45 -30.09 65.26
N ARG A 72 10.30 -31.01 65.67
CA ARG A 72 9.88 -32.32 66.23
C ARG A 72 10.56 -32.54 67.57
N SER A 73 9.81 -33.14 68.49
CA SER A 73 10.35 -33.55 69.81
C SER A 73 10.54 -35.06 69.83
N THR A 74 11.68 -35.49 70.29
CA THR A 74 11.97 -36.93 70.51
C THR A 74 11.53 -37.40 71.92
N ALA A 75 11.42 -38.72 72.11
CA ALA A 75 10.93 -39.27 73.33
C ALA A 75 11.85 -39.00 74.58
N ASP A 76 13.12 -38.72 74.36
CA ASP A 76 14.12 -38.37 75.36
C ASP A 76 14.31 -36.87 75.58
N GLY A 77 13.40 -36.06 75.03
CA GLY A 77 13.33 -34.63 75.31
C GLY A 77 14.18 -33.74 74.41
N HIS A 78 14.78 -34.25 73.32
CA HIS A 78 15.48 -33.42 72.33
C HIS A 78 14.48 -32.81 71.37
N GLN A 79 14.82 -31.63 70.89
CA GLN A 79 14.09 -30.90 69.82
C GLN A 79 14.93 -30.85 68.53
N ILE A 80 14.36 -31.33 67.46
CA ILE A 80 14.98 -31.29 66.11
C ILE A 80 14.24 -30.25 65.32
N GLU A 81 14.96 -29.22 64.85
CA GLU A 81 14.42 -28.14 63.97
C GLU A 81 15.07 -28.25 62.60
N PHE A 82 14.21 -28.29 61.57
CA PHE A 82 14.63 -28.34 60.19
C PHE A 82 14.49 -26.94 59.55
N GLY A 83 15.47 -26.53 58.78
CA GLY A 83 15.46 -25.29 58.02
C GLY A 83 15.97 -25.50 56.57
N LEU A 84 15.85 -24.49 55.74
CA LEU A 84 16.43 -24.47 54.39
C LEU A 84 17.82 -23.83 54.43
N ASN A 85 18.76 -24.43 53.72
CA ASN A 85 20.08 -23.86 53.57
C ASN A 85 20.09 -22.85 52.42
N ASP A 86 19.87 -21.55 52.71
CA ASP A 86 19.83 -20.45 51.74
C ASP A 86 21.17 -20.28 50.99
N ASP A 87 22.30 -20.64 51.60
CA ASP A 87 23.61 -20.56 50.95
C ASP A 87 23.73 -21.53 49.76
N ALA A 88 23.03 -22.67 49.82
CA ALA A 88 23.00 -23.61 48.72
C ALA A 88 22.31 -23.01 47.48
N PHE A 89 21.35 -22.11 47.68
CA PHE A 89 20.65 -21.39 46.60
C PHE A 89 21.38 -20.12 46.16
N GLN A 90 22.10 -19.46 47.07
CA GLN A 90 22.82 -18.22 46.72
C GLN A 90 24.07 -18.47 45.86
N ARG A 91 24.61 -19.68 45.81
CA ARG A 91 25.80 -20.00 44.98
C ARG A 91 25.55 -20.08 43.50
N ARG A 92 24.30 -19.91 42.98
CA ARG A 92 23.97 -20.05 41.55
C ARG A 92 23.42 -18.81 40.82
N PRO A 93 23.34 -17.59 41.40
CA PRO A 93 22.77 -16.45 40.66
C PRO A 93 23.60 -16.08 39.43
N ARG A 94 24.92 -16.31 39.43
CA ARG A 94 25.79 -16.06 38.27
C ARG A 94 25.51 -17.00 37.09
N LEU A 95 25.20 -18.26 37.35
CA LEU A 95 24.84 -19.23 36.31
C LEU A 95 23.49 -18.85 35.66
N ILE A 96 22.51 -18.46 36.44
CA ILE A 96 21.19 -18.00 35.94
C ILE A 96 21.37 -16.73 35.10
N GLY A 97 22.17 -15.77 35.58
CA GLY A 97 22.49 -14.55 34.83
C GLY A 97 23.17 -14.84 33.48
N VAL A 98 24.16 -15.73 33.47
CA VAL A 98 24.86 -16.14 32.24
C VAL A 98 23.91 -16.87 31.29
N THR A 99 23.05 -17.77 31.76
CA THR A 99 22.08 -18.46 30.87
C THR A 99 21.07 -17.48 30.26
N LEU A 100 20.57 -16.50 31.02
CA LEU A 100 19.69 -15.47 30.51
C LEU A 100 20.37 -14.60 29.44
N VAL A 101 21.61 -14.17 29.66
CA VAL A 101 22.38 -13.41 28.67
C VAL A 101 22.61 -14.21 27.38
N VAL A 102 23.00 -15.49 27.51
CA VAL A 102 23.18 -16.36 26.34
C VAL A 102 21.86 -16.54 25.57
N LEU A 103 20.75 -16.77 26.29
CA LEU A 103 19.44 -16.90 25.67
C LEU A 103 19.03 -15.61 24.94
N LEU A 104 19.27 -14.46 25.56
CA LEU A 104 19.01 -13.16 24.95
C LEU A 104 19.83 -12.95 23.67
N LEU A 105 21.14 -13.27 23.72
CA LEU A 105 22.02 -13.16 22.56
C LEU A 105 21.60 -14.11 21.42
N LEU A 106 21.22 -15.34 21.74
CA LEU A 106 20.72 -16.30 20.76
C LEU A 106 19.41 -15.81 20.13
N THR A 107 18.49 -15.28 20.94
CA THR A 107 17.22 -14.72 20.45
C THR A 107 17.47 -13.51 19.55
N LEU A 108 18.37 -12.62 19.96
CA LEU A 108 18.77 -11.46 19.14
C LEU A 108 19.41 -11.89 17.83
N ALA A 109 20.32 -12.86 17.87
CA ALA A 109 20.97 -13.40 16.67
C ALA A 109 19.93 -14.04 15.73
N ALA A 110 19.02 -14.87 16.25
CA ALA A 110 17.93 -15.46 15.48
C ALA A 110 17.03 -14.38 14.85
N PHE A 111 16.65 -13.36 15.63
CA PHE A 111 15.88 -12.22 15.11
C PHE A 111 16.58 -11.50 13.96
N LEU A 112 17.89 -11.22 14.09
CA LEU A 112 18.67 -10.55 13.05
C LEU A 112 18.79 -11.40 11.79
N ILE A 113 18.97 -12.72 11.94
CA ILE A 113 19.03 -13.67 10.81
C ILE A 113 17.69 -13.70 10.09
N VAL A 114 16.58 -13.89 10.80
CA VAL A 114 15.22 -13.92 10.21
C VAL A 114 14.90 -12.60 9.52
N ARG A 115 15.16 -11.47 10.17
CA ARG A 115 14.97 -10.14 9.59
C ARG A 115 15.79 -9.96 8.29
N ARG A 116 17.04 -10.45 8.28
CA ARG A 116 17.88 -10.39 7.07
C ARG A 116 17.35 -11.29 5.95
N MET A 117 16.82 -12.47 6.27
CA MET A 117 16.22 -13.39 5.30
C MET A 117 14.90 -12.87 4.72
N LEU A 118 14.11 -12.15 5.51
CA LEU A 118 12.79 -11.62 5.07
C LEU A 118 12.88 -10.26 4.36
N ARG A 119 13.99 -9.54 4.45
CA ARG A 119 14.19 -8.25 3.78
C ARG A 119 13.89 -8.26 2.27
N PRO A 120 14.25 -9.31 1.48
CA PRO A 120 13.92 -9.36 0.06
C PRO A 120 12.42 -9.33 -0.23
N LEU A 121 11.59 -9.79 0.69
CA LEU A 121 10.12 -9.77 0.56
C LEU A 121 9.57 -8.33 0.48
N ASP A 122 10.15 -7.41 1.25
CA ASP A 122 9.78 -5.99 1.19
C ASP A 122 10.18 -5.37 -0.15
N ASP A 123 11.37 -5.74 -0.67
CA ASP A 123 11.85 -5.30 -1.98
C ASP A 123 10.93 -5.82 -3.11
N ILE A 124 10.55 -7.10 -3.05
CA ILE A 124 9.60 -7.73 -3.99
C ILE A 124 8.24 -7.05 -3.93
N ARG A 125 7.71 -6.82 -2.73
CA ARG A 125 6.42 -6.15 -2.54
C ARG A 125 6.42 -4.72 -3.09
N ALA A 126 7.48 -3.97 -2.83
CA ALA A 126 7.65 -2.60 -3.34
C ALA A 126 7.75 -2.58 -4.87
N GLY A 127 8.54 -3.51 -5.46
CA GLY A 127 8.68 -3.66 -6.89
C GLY A 127 7.37 -4.06 -7.56
N ALA A 128 6.66 -5.05 -7.04
CA ALA A 128 5.38 -5.50 -7.58
C ALA A 128 4.31 -4.38 -7.55
N ARG A 129 4.31 -3.53 -6.51
CA ARG A 129 3.43 -2.35 -6.45
C ARG A 129 3.78 -1.31 -7.51
N ARG A 130 5.07 -1.04 -7.75
CA ARG A 130 5.52 -0.13 -8.83
C ARG A 130 5.10 -0.68 -10.19
N PHE A 131 5.33 -1.96 -10.46
CA PHE A 131 4.93 -2.59 -11.72
C PHE A 131 3.41 -2.54 -11.92
N GLY A 132 2.62 -2.77 -10.85
CA GLY A 132 1.16 -2.61 -10.89
C GLY A 132 0.70 -1.16 -11.14
N ALA A 133 1.52 -0.17 -10.79
CA ALA A 133 1.29 1.24 -11.11
C ALA A 133 1.83 1.63 -12.52
N GLY A 134 2.38 0.66 -13.28
CA GLY A 134 2.93 0.89 -14.62
C GLY A 134 4.36 1.45 -14.63
N ASP A 135 5.05 1.49 -13.49
CA ASP A 135 6.45 1.91 -13.41
C ASP A 135 7.38 0.69 -13.48
N PHE A 136 7.92 0.43 -14.66
CA PHE A 136 8.87 -0.64 -14.95
C PHE A 136 10.33 -0.15 -14.98
N SER A 137 10.62 1.07 -14.54
CA SER A 137 11.94 1.72 -14.69
C SER A 137 13.07 1.02 -13.94
N GLN A 138 12.77 0.35 -12.83
CA GLN A 138 13.78 -0.29 -11.99
C GLN A 138 13.40 -1.72 -11.65
N PRO A 139 14.28 -2.70 -11.93
CA PRO A 139 14.05 -4.09 -11.55
C PRO A 139 14.10 -4.28 -10.03
N ILE A 140 13.48 -5.33 -9.55
CA ILE A 140 13.59 -5.77 -8.16
C ILE A 140 15.01 -6.28 -7.94
N PRO A 141 15.72 -5.86 -6.87
CA PRO A 141 17.08 -6.34 -6.60
C PRO A 141 17.11 -7.85 -6.35
N VAL A 142 17.88 -8.59 -7.14
CA VAL A 142 18.13 -10.03 -6.92
C VAL A 142 19.41 -10.17 -6.11
N ARG A 143 19.28 -10.61 -4.86
CA ARG A 143 20.43 -10.88 -4.01
C ARG A 143 21.05 -12.21 -4.41
N HIS A 144 22.38 -12.30 -4.32
CA HIS A 144 23.15 -13.51 -4.67
C HIS A 144 22.86 -14.01 -6.10
N ALA A 145 23.02 -13.13 -7.09
CA ALA A 145 22.72 -13.42 -8.50
C ALA A 145 23.36 -14.72 -9.02
N HIS A 146 24.49 -15.18 -8.44
CA HIS A 146 25.16 -16.44 -8.84
C HIS A 146 24.55 -17.70 -8.20
N ARG A 147 23.82 -17.56 -7.08
CA ARG A 147 23.07 -18.66 -6.42
C ARG A 147 21.83 -18.04 -5.74
N PRO A 148 20.82 -17.71 -6.50
CA PRO A 148 19.61 -17.15 -5.93
C PRO A 148 18.90 -18.19 -5.06
N ASP A 149 18.50 -17.75 -3.86
CA ASP A 149 17.55 -18.47 -3.03
C ASP A 149 16.13 -18.41 -3.65
N GLU A 150 15.16 -19.03 -3.04
CA GLU A 150 13.78 -19.07 -3.54
C GLU A 150 13.19 -17.67 -3.73
N LEU A 151 13.52 -16.72 -2.83
CA LEU A 151 13.10 -15.32 -2.94
C LEU A 151 13.82 -14.60 -4.09
N GLY A 152 15.10 -14.90 -4.31
CA GLY A 152 15.86 -14.39 -5.44
C GLY A 152 15.33 -14.90 -6.78
N GLN A 153 14.93 -16.18 -6.86
CA GLN A 153 14.28 -16.76 -8.04
C GLN A 153 12.92 -16.11 -8.29
N LEU A 154 12.13 -15.90 -7.24
CA LEU A 154 10.85 -15.18 -7.35
C LEU A 154 11.05 -13.75 -7.87
N ALA A 155 12.02 -13.01 -7.32
CA ALA A 155 12.34 -11.66 -7.79
C ALA A 155 12.76 -11.66 -9.27
N ALA A 156 13.59 -12.61 -9.69
CA ALA A 156 14.00 -12.76 -11.08
C ALA A 156 12.81 -13.07 -12.01
N THR A 157 11.92 -13.97 -11.60
CA THR A 157 10.71 -14.32 -12.37
C THR A 157 9.80 -13.10 -12.53
N ILE A 158 9.59 -12.32 -11.45
CA ILE A 158 8.78 -11.10 -11.51
C ILE A 158 9.43 -10.04 -12.41
N ASN A 159 10.76 -9.92 -12.38
CA ASN A 159 11.50 -9.02 -13.29
C ASN A 159 11.31 -9.41 -14.76
N THR A 160 11.43 -10.71 -15.08
CA THR A 160 11.17 -11.20 -16.45
C THR A 160 9.74 -10.90 -16.88
N MET A 161 8.75 -11.22 -16.05
CA MET A 161 7.34 -10.89 -16.33
C MET A 161 7.14 -9.37 -16.53
N SER A 162 7.81 -8.54 -15.74
CA SER A 162 7.77 -7.08 -15.87
C SER A 162 8.33 -6.61 -17.23
N GLN A 163 9.45 -7.19 -17.66
CA GLN A 163 10.06 -6.92 -18.96
C GLN A 163 9.15 -7.35 -20.12
N ASP A 164 8.55 -8.54 -20.03
CA ASP A 164 7.65 -9.06 -21.05
C ASP A 164 6.40 -8.14 -21.19
N ILE A 165 5.83 -7.71 -20.07
CA ILE A 165 4.70 -6.77 -20.06
C ILE A 165 5.11 -5.44 -20.70
N GLN A 166 6.26 -4.90 -20.34
CA GLN A 166 6.76 -3.65 -20.92
C GLN A 166 6.96 -3.78 -22.43
N GLN A 167 7.60 -4.85 -22.90
CA GLN A 167 7.79 -5.13 -24.32
C GLN A 167 6.45 -5.26 -25.08
N MET A 168 5.47 -5.94 -24.46
CA MET A 168 4.12 -6.07 -25.03
C MET A 168 3.43 -4.70 -25.16
N LEU A 169 3.54 -3.85 -24.14
CA LEU A 169 2.99 -2.48 -24.19
C LEU A 169 3.68 -1.62 -25.24
N ASP A 170 4.99 -1.72 -25.38
CA ASP A 170 5.75 -0.96 -26.37
C ASP A 170 5.47 -1.47 -27.80
N ALA A 171 5.34 -2.79 -27.99
CA ALA A 171 4.92 -3.36 -29.28
C ALA A 171 3.49 -2.94 -29.64
N LYS A 172 2.55 -2.94 -28.69
CA LYS A 172 1.19 -2.43 -28.89
C LYS A 172 1.19 -0.97 -29.36
N ARG A 173 2.00 -0.11 -28.70
CA ARG A 173 2.13 1.31 -29.06
C ARG A 173 2.71 1.49 -30.48
N ALA A 174 3.79 0.77 -30.78
CA ALA A 174 4.42 0.80 -32.09
C ALA A 174 3.42 0.38 -33.19
N LEU A 175 2.64 -0.68 -32.95
CA LEU A 175 1.60 -1.15 -33.88
C LEU A 175 0.53 -0.08 -34.11
N LEU A 176 0.01 0.56 -33.05
CA LEU A 176 -1.00 1.60 -33.18
C LEU A 176 -0.48 2.82 -33.96
N LEU A 177 0.77 3.23 -33.69
CA LEU A 177 1.41 4.30 -34.47
C LEU A 177 1.55 3.93 -35.96
N ALA A 178 2.02 2.71 -36.25
CA ALA A 178 2.15 2.22 -37.63
C ALA A 178 0.79 2.20 -38.36
N ILE A 179 -0.23 1.59 -37.71
CA ILE A 179 -1.59 1.54 -38.26
C ILE A 179 -2.10 2.95 -38.59
N SER A 180 -1.84 3.92 -37.72
CA SER A 180 -2.27 5.31 -37.98
C SER A 180 -1.61 5.97 -39.19
N HIS A 181 -0.31 5.75 -39.32
CA HIS A 181 0.39 6.24 -40.49
C HIS A 181 -0.14 5.58 -41.76
N GLU A 182 -0.37 4.27 -41.73
CA GLU A 182 -0.91 3.50 -42.84
C GLU A 182 -2.37 3.86 -43.19
N LEU A 183 -3.20 4.25 -42.21
CA LEU A 183 -4.58 4.68 -42.44
C LEU A 183 -4.67 6.13 -42.91
N ARG A 184 -3.75 7.01 -42.49
CA ARG A 184 -3.78 8.43 -42.92
C ARG A 184 -3.63 8.59 -44.41
N SER A 185 -2.75 7.81 -45.05
CA SER A 185 -2.48 7.87 -46.48
C SER A 185 -3.71 7.52 -47.36
N PRO A 186 -4.40 6.37 -47.16
CA PRO A 186 -5.62 6.04 -47.93
C PRO A 186 -6.76 7.05 -47.67
N LEU A 187 -6.92 7.51 -46.40
CA LEU A 187 -7.94 8.53 -46.10
C LEU A 187 -7.68 9.84 -46.82
N THR A 188 -6.41 10.29 -46.86
CA THR A 188 -6.04 11.49 -47.62
C THR A 188 -6.32 11.34 -49.12
N ARG A 189 -5.99 10.14 -49.69
CA ARG A 189 -6.31 9.87 -51.11
C ARG A 189 -7.82 9.80 -51.36
N ALA A 190 -8.58 9.15 -50.48
CA ALA A 190 -10.04 9.08 -50.58
C ALA A 190 -10.66 10.47 -50.52
N ARG A 191 -10.17 11.34 -49.63
CA ARG A 191 -10.58 12.73 -49.52
C ARG A 191 -10.28 13.51 -50.78
N LEU A 192 -9.05 13.45 -51.30
CA LEU A 192 -8.66 14.12 -52.53
C LEU A 192 -9.51 13.65 -53.75
N ASN A 193 -9.70 12.33 -53.87
CA ASN A 193 -10.55 11.79 -54.93
C ASN A 193 -12.01 12.25 -54.80
N THR A 194 -12.53 12.41 -53.61
CA THR A 194 -13.86 12.95 -53.33
C THR A 194 -13.95 14.44 -53.65
N GLU A 195 -12.88 15.21 -53.33
CA GLU A 195 -12.79 16.64 -53.64
C GLU A 195 -12.73 16.90 -55.18
N LEU A 196 -12.22 15.93 -55.96
CA LEU A 196 -12.14 15.99 -57.41
C LEU A 196 -13.44 15.58 -58.14
N LEU A 197 -14.46 15.07 -57.42
CA LEU A 197 -15.74 14.75 -58.02
C LEU A 197 -16.42 16.04 -58.58
N PRO A 198 -17.16 15.95 -59.67
CA PRO A 198 -17.87 17.09 -60.26
C PRO A 198 -18.84 17.73 -59.27
N GLU A 199 -18.96 19.08 -59.31
CA GLU A 199 -19.90 19.84 -58.49
C GLU A 199 -21.26 19.96 -59.20
N SER A 200 -21.91 18.82 -59.52
CA SER A 200 -23.29 18.85 -60.02
C SER A 200 -24.27 18.80 -58.83
N GLU A 201 -25.46 19.40 -59.02
CA GLU A 201 -26.50 19.44 -57.98
C GLU A 201 -26.88 18.04 -57.46
N GLU A 202 -26.82 17.03 -58.32
CA GLU A 202 -27.13 15.64 -57.98
C GLU A 202 -26.06 14.96 -57.11
N VAL A 203 -24.79 15.31 -57.29
CA VAL A 203 -23.63 14.65 -56.61
C VAL A 203 -23.18 15.43 -55.36
N LEU A 204 -23.47 16.73 -55.29
CA LEU A 204 -23.01 17.62 -54.24
C LEU A 204 -23.38 17.16 -52.84
N PRO A 205 -24.61 16.69 -52.51
CA PRO A 205 -24.95 16.21 -51.17
C PRO A 205 -24.17 14.96 -50.77
N GLN A 206 -23.98 14.00 -51.67
CA GLN A 206 -23.25 12.77 -51.46
C GLN A 206 -21.75 13.03 -51.26
N ARG A 207 -21.17 13.91 -52.08
CA ARG A 207 -19.78 14.39 -51.96
C ARG A 207 -19.53 15.03 -50.60
N GLN A 208 -20.41 15.93 -50.18
CA GLN A 208 -20.30 16.57 -48.87
C GLN A 208 -20.46 15.59 -47.72
N ALA A 209 -21.36 14.61 -47.83
CA ALA A 209 -21.53 13.57 -46.83
C ALA A 209 -20.26 12.72 -46.70
N LEU A 210 -19.69 12.27 -47.83
CA LEU A 210 -18.46 11.48 -47.84
C LEU A 210 -17.24 12.24 -47.29
N LEU A 211 -17.11 13.53 -47.63
CA LEU A 211 -16.04 14.39 -47.06
C LEU A 211 -16.18 14.53 -45.55
N ARG A 212 -17.40 14.64 -45.01
CA ARG A 212 -17.65 14.66 -43.56
C ARG A 212 -17.25 13.34 -42.91
N ASP A 213 -17.65 12.19 -43.49
CA ASP A 213 -17.32 10.87 -42.98
C ASP A 213 -15.81 10.63 -42.97
N LEU A 214 -15.09 11.03 -44.02
CA LEU A 214 -13.63 10.91 -44.07
C LEU A 214 -12.92 11.82 -43.05
N GLN A 215 -13.46 13.01 -42.79
CA GLN A 215 -12.96 13.90 -41.74
C GLN A 215 -13.19 13.32 -40.35
N GLU A 216 -14.36 12.73 -40.13
CA GLU A 216 -14.68 12.06 -38.83
C GLU A 216 -13.77 10.87 -38.58
N MET A 217 -13.55 9.99 -39.57
CA MET A 217 -12.62 8.86 -39.46
C MET A 217 -11.19 9.36 -39.15
N SER A 218 -10.71 10.40 -39.77
CA SER A 218 -9.39 10.97 -39.51
C SER A 218 -9.27 11.51 -38.07
N ALA A 219 -10.31 12.18 -37.59
CA ALA A 219 -10.35 12.67 -36.21
C ALA A 219 -10.36 11.53 -35.19
N GLN A 220 -11.16 10.48 -35.43
CA GLN A 220 -11.24 9.28 -34.55
C GLN A 220 -9.89 8.56 -34.43
N ILE A 221 -9.17 8.40 -35.54
CA ILE A 221 -7.82 7.81 -35.55
C ILE A 221 -6.85 8.68 -34.74
N THR A 222 -6.92 9.99 -34.88
CA THR A 222 -6.08 10.93 -34.12
C THR A 222 -6.39 10.85 -32.61
N ASP A 223 -7.66 10.83 -32.25
CA ASP A 223 -8.12 10.73 -30.87
C ASP A 223 -7.69 9.39 -30.21
N LEU A 224 -7.76 8.28 -30.94
CA LEU A 224 -7.31 6.97 -30.48
C LEU A 224 -5.80 6.98 -30.16
N LEU A 225 -5.00 7.57 -31.06
CA LEU A 225 -3.56 7.67 -30.85
C LEU A 225 -3.18 8.55 -29.66
N GLU A 226 -3.87 9.68 -29.52
CA GLU A 226 -3.59 10.58 -28.41
C GLU A 226 -4.02 9.93 -27.08
N SER A 227 -5.10 9.14 -27.08
CA SER A 227 -5.49 8.38 -25.89
C SER A 227 -4.43 7.37 -25.46
N GLU A 228 -3.82 6.65 -26.40
CA GLU A 228 -2.72 5.72 -26.13
C GLU A 228 -1.45 6.44 -25.66
N ARG A 229 -1.14 7.59 -26.25
CA ARG A 229 -0.02 8.43 -25.79
C ARG A 229 -0.21 8.90 -24.34
N LEU A 230 -1.40 9.39 -24.02
CA LEU A 230 -1.71 9.92 -22.69
C LEU A 230 -1.86 8.85 -21.62
N SER A 231 -2.24 7.63 -21.99
CA SER A 231 -2.34 6.48 -21.08
C SER A 231 -0.97 5.99 -20.57
N SER A 232 0.13 6.48 -21.17
CA SER A 232 1.48 6.10 -20.76
C SER A 232 1.94 6.89 -19.53
N PRO A 233 2.36 6.25 -18.42
CA PRO A 233 2.82 6.91 -17.20
C PRO A 233 4.01 7.86 -17.40
N HIS A 234 4.78 7.65 -18.47
CA HIS A 234 6.01 8.40 -18.78
C HIS A 234 5.85 9.41 -19.92
N THR A 235 4.61 9.80 -20.24
CA THR A 235 4.40 10.77 -21.30
C THR A 235 4.85 12.15 -20.83
N ALA A 236 6.03 12.57 -21.26
CA ALA A 236 6.54 13.92 -21.00
C ALA A 236 5.58 14.96 -21.59
N LEU A 237 5.08 15.84 -20.73
CA LEU A 237 4.33 17.02 -21.15
C LEU A 237 5.31 18.10 -21.66
N SER A 238 5.03 18.67 -22.82
CA SER A 238 5.72 19.87 -23.30
C SER A 238 5.08 21.10 -22.66
N ARG A 239 5.45 21.38 -21.42
CA ARG A 239 4.86 22.50 -20.66
C ARG A 239 5.46 23.83 -21.08
N GLU A 240 4.59 24.76 -21.44
CA GLU A 240 4.93 26.15 -21.79
C GLU A 240 3.97 27.11 -21.07
N PRO A 241 4.31 28.40 -20.94
CA PRO A 241 3.37 29.40 -20.41
C PRO A 241 2.18 29.56 -21.39
N VAL A 242 0.97 29.20 -20.92
CA VAL A 242 -0.26 29.24 -21.70
C VAL A 242 -1.24 30.25 -21.09
N ASP A 243 -1.76 31.15 -21.89
CA ASP A 243 -2.95 31.94 -21.62
C ASP A 243 -4.19 31.07 -21.94
N LEU A 244 -4.75 30.42 -20.93
CA LEU A 244 -5.87 29.50 -21.08
C LEU A 244 -7.14 30.19 -21.58
N PRO A 245 -7.51 31.41 -21.14
CA PRO A 245 -8.59 32.21 -21.74
C PRO A 245 -8.41 32.51 -23.23
N ALA A 246 -7.20 32.86 -23.66
CA ALA A 246 -6.92 33.10 -25.08
C ALA A 246 -7.05 31.80 -25.89
N LEU A 247 -6.49 30.71 -25.41
CA LEU A 247 -6.60 29.40 -26.03
C LEU A 247 -8.07 28.94 -26.16
N ALA A 248 -8.91 29.19 -25.17
CA ALA A 248 -10.33 28.87 -25.21
C ALA A 248 -11.06 29.66 -26.33
N ARG A 249 -10.74 30.94 -26.51
CA ARG A 249 -11.32 31.75 -27.61
C ARG A 249 -10.84 31.27 -28.98
N GLU A 250 -9.58 30.87 -29.12
CA GLU A 250 -9.06 30.26 -30.35
C GLU A 250 -9.87 29.00 -30.73
N VAL A 251 -10.08 28.11 -29.75
CA VAL A 251 -10.86 26.88 -29.96
C VAL A 251 -12.31 27.17 -30.32
N LEU A 252 -12.94 28.15 -29.69
CA LEU A 252 -14.31 28.58 -30.05
C LEU A 252 -14.38 29.13 -31.48
N THR A 253 -13.40 29.90 -31.91
CA THR A 253 -13.31 30.39 -33.29
C THR A 253 -13.21 29.24 -34.29
N GLU A 254 -12.46 28.20 -33.99
CA GLU A 254 -12.37 26.99 -34.83
C GLU A 254 -13.70 26.23 -34.90
N LEU A 255 -14.35 26.09 -33.73
CA LEU A 255 -15.63 25.38 -33.63
C LEU A 255 -16.76 26.13 -34.34
N ALA A 256 -16.64 27.46 -34.53
CA ALA A 256 -17.62 28.26 -35.26
C ALA A 256 -17.79 27.82 -36.73
N ALA A 257 -16.76 27.21 -37.32
CA ALA A 257 -16.86 26.63 -38.67
C ALA A 257 -17.79 25.38 -38.72
N ARG A 258 -18.06 24.74 -37.59
CA ARG A 258 -18.87 23.51 -37.47
C ARG A 258 -20.17 23.72 -36.73
N HIS A 259 -20.17 24.64 -35.79
CA HIS A 259 -21.32 24.90 -34.88
C HIS A 259 -21.70 26.38 -34.95
N VAL A 260 -22.85 26.69 -35.53
CA VAL A 260 -23.36 28.06 -35.65
C VAL A 260 -23.43 28.75 -34.28
N ARG A 261 -23.73 28.00 -33.22
CA ARG A 261 -23.87 28.51 -31.84
C ARG A 261 -22.54 28.65 -31.07
N ALA A 262 -21.40 28.36 -31.68
CA ALA A 262 -20.10 28.51 -31.02
C ALA A 262 -19.81 29.95 -30.59
N GLY A 263 -20.30 30.94 -31.34
CA GLY A 263 -20.23 32.37 -31.01
C GLY A 263 -21.12 32.81 -29.85
N GLU A 264 -22.10 31.99 -29.45
CA GLU A 264 -23.00 32.26 -28.32
C GLU A 264 -22.42 31.79 -26.98
N VAL A 265 -21.37 30.97 -26.98
CA VAL A 265 -20.78 30.43 -25.77
C VAL A 265 -20.30 31.54 -24.84
N ARG A 266 -20.82 31.55 -23.63
CA ARG A 266 -20.47 32.55 -22.61
C ARG A 266 -19.18 32.13 -21.89
N VAL A 267 -18.13 32.95 -22.10
CA VAL A 267 -16.82 32.70 -21.44
C VAL A 267 -16.71 33.60 -20.21
N ARG A 268 -16.66 32.96 -19.02
CA ARG A 268 -16.50 33.65 -17.75
C ARG A 268 -15.09 33.44 -17.23
N VAL A 269 -14.32 34.50 -17.09
CA VAL A 269 -12.94 34.48 -16.62
C VAL A 269 -12.75 35.55 -15.57
N PRO A 270 -12.06 35.28 -14.44
CA PRO A 270 -11.68 36.33 -13.50
C PRO A 270 -10.84 37.43 -14.13
N PRO A 271 -10.91 38.67 -13.64
CA PRO A 271 -10.16 39.80 -14.21
C PRO A 271 -8.64 39.59 -14.29
N HIS A 272 -8.10 38.82 -13.37
CA HIS A 272 -6.67 38.45 -13.30
C HIS A 272 -6.53 36.94 -13.32
N PHE A 273 -6.52 36.35 -14.51
CA PHE A 273 -6.25 34.90 -14.67
C PHE A 273 -4.75 34.69 -14.95
N PRO A 274 -4.05 33.86 -14.18
CA PRO A 274 -2.60 33.67 -14.35
C PRO A 274 -2.26 32.91 -15.63
N SER A 275 -1.07 33.15 -16.18
CA SER A 275 -0.48 32.25 -17.16
C SER A 275 -0.04 30.98 -16.46
N LEU A 276 -0.32 29.83 -17.08
CA LEU A 276 -0.13 28.52 -16.50
C LEU A 276 0.91 27.71 -17.30
N LEU A 277 1.75 26.93 -16.63
CA LEU A 277 2.67 26.00 -17.28
C LEU A 277 1.93 24.72 -17.68
N LEU A 278 1.43 24.71 -18.92
CA LEU A 278 0.60 23.64 -19.48
C LEU A 278 1.12 23.17 -20.84
N ASP A 279 0.75 21.97 -21.24
CA ASP A 279 0.92 21.49 -22.62
C ASP A 279 -0.21 22.08 -23.49
N ARG A 280 0.11 23.10 -24.30
CA ARG A 280 -0.84 23.84 -25.11
C ARG A 280 -1.63 22.93 -26.06
N VAL A 281 -0.95 21.96 -26.68
CA VAL A 281 -1.59 21.05 -27.65
C VAL A 281 -2.65 20.18 -26.98
N ARG A 282 -2.33 19.67 -25.82
CA ARG A 282 -3.23 18.79 -25.02
C ARG A 282 -4.37 19.58 -24.38
N MET A 283 -4.08 20.76 -23.87
CA MET A 283 -5.15 21.64 -23.36
C MET A 283 -6.11 22.07 -24.44
N ARG A 284 -5.62 22.33 -25.67
CA ARG A 284 -6.48 22.60 -26.84
C ARG A 284 -7.37 21.40 -27.16
N LEU A 285 -6.82 20.17 -27.11
CA LEU A 285 -7.60 18.94 -27.29
C LEU A 285 -8.70 18.80 -26.24
N LEU A 286 -8.38 19.04 -24.96
CA LEU A 286 -9.35 19.02 -23.84
C LEU A 286 -10.47 20.05 -24.08
N LEU A 287 -10.12 21.30 -24.32
CA LEU A 287 -11.10 22.38 -24.57
C LEU A 287 -11.98 22.05 -25.75
N ARG A 288 -11.40 21.61 -26.88
CA ARG A 288 -12.14 21.22 -28.08
C ARG A 288 -13.16 20.12 -27.76
N ASN A 289 -12.75 19.06 -27.06
CA ASN A 289 -13.64 17.94 -26.72
C ASN A 289 -14.80 18.38 -25.82
N LEU A 290 -14.52 19.17 -24.77
CA LEU A 290 -15.57 19.66 -23.89
C LEU A 290 -16.53 20.61 -24.55
N LEU A 291 -16.02 21.58 -25.34
CA LEU A 291 -16.85 22.58 -26.01
C LEU A 291 -17.64 21.97 -27.16
N ASP A 292 -17.05 21.08 -27.98
CA ASP A 292 -17.76 20.35 -29.04
C ASP A 292 -18.90 19.51 -28.45
N ASN A 293 -18.65 18.84 -27.32
CA ASN A 293 -19.66 18.07 -26.62
C ASN A 293 -20.81 18.96 -26.14
N ALA A 294 -20.50 20.09 -25.51
CA ALA A 294 -21.49 21.02 -24.98
C ALA A 294 -22.34 21.66 -26.14
N LEU A 295 -21.70 22.03 -27.27
CA LEU A 295 -22.39 22.57 -28.43
C LEU A 295 -23.28 21.53 -29.11
N ARG A 296 -22.85 20.28 -29.16
CA ARG A 296 -23.61 19.16 -29.76
C ARG A 296 -24.83 18.79 -28.93
N HIS A 297 -24.64 18.57 -27.63
CA HIS A 297 -25.72 18.14 -26.74
C HIS A 297 -26.63 19.28 -26.28
N GLY A 298 -26.10 20.52 -26.25
CA GLY A 298 -26.88 21.73 -25.98
C GLY A 298 -27.58 22.33 -27.22
N ALA A 299 -27.50 21.71 -28.40
CA ALA A 299 -28.02 22.28 -29.64
C ALA A 299 -29.53 22.57 -29.62
N ALA A 300 -30.33 21.75 -28.92
CA ALA A 300 -31.78 21.91 -28.79
C ALA A 300 -32.20 22.91 -27.70
N SER A 301 -31.27 23.36 -26.85
CA SER A 301 -31.56 24.28 -25.75
C SER A 301 -31.66 25.74 -26.24
N THR A 302 -32.53 26.53 -25.60
CA THR A 302 -32.58 27.99 -25.80
C THR A 302 -31.45 28.72 -25.06
N GLN A 303 -30.82 28.09 -24.10
CA GLN A 303 -29.72 28.68 -23.33
C GLN A 303 -28.38 28.36 -24.00
N ALA A 304 -27.51 29.38 -24.05
CA ALA A 304 -26.16 29.20 -24.59
C ALA A 304 -25.26 28.41 -23.60
N PRO A 305 -24.38 27.54 -24.12
CA PRO A 305 -23.38 26.88 -23.26
C PRO A 305 -22.46 27.88 -22.57
N GLU A 306 -21.94 27.52 -21.42
CA GLU A 306 -21.05 28.36 -20.61
C GLU A 306 -19.71 27.68 -20.39
N LEU A 307 -18.61 28.42 -20.54
CA LEU A 307 -17.26 28.05 -20.10
C LEU A 307 -16.86 28.98 -18.98
N SER A 308 -16.56 28.44 -17.83
CA SER A 308 -16.03 29.20 -16.69
C SER A 308 -14.64 28.70 -16.29
N LEU A 309 -13.75 29.66 -16.03
CA LEU A 309 -12.42 29.44 -15.50
C LEU A 309 -12.34 30.07 -14.12
N ALA A 310 -11.80 29.36 -13.15
CA ALA A 310 -11.55 29.85 -11.80
C ALA A 310 -10.21 29.31 -11.27
N VAL A 311 -9.69 29.98 -10.24
CA VAL A 311 -8.54 29.48 -9.47
C VAL A 311 -9.03 29.29 -8.03
N GLU A 312 -9.10 28.05 -7.57
CA GLU A 312 -9.62 27.68 -6.26
C GLU A 312 -8.57 26.85 -5.52
N ALA A 313 -8.16 27.27 -4.33
CA ALA A 313 -7.19 26.57 -3.49
C ALA A 313 -5.88 26.18 -4.22
N GLY A 314 -5.41 26.99 -5.17
CA GLY A 314 -4.20 26.73 -5.95
C GLY A 314 -4.40 25.78 -7.14
N LEU A 315 -5.62 25.33 -7.40
CA LEU A 315 -6.01 24.54 -8.57
C LEU A 315 -6.75 25.41 -9.58
N VAL A 316 -6.56 25.09 -10.85
CA VAL A 316 -7.33 25.71 -11.91
C VAL A 316 -8.58 24.86 -12.17
N VAL A 317 -9.74 25.47 -12.00
CA VAL A 317 -11.04 24.86 -12.25
C VAL A 317 -11.56 25.34 -13.59
N LEU A 318 -11.77 24.41 -14.53
CA LEU A 318 -12.36 24.64 -15.83
C LEU A 318 -13.71 23.91 -15.85
N VAL A 319 -14.80 24.65 -16.01
CA VAL A 319 -16.15 24.11 -16.08
C VAL A 319 -16.78 24.47 -17.41
N VAL A 320 -17.26 23.47 -18.13
CA VAL A 320 -18.10 23.63 -19.32
C VAL A 320 -19.49 23.13 -18.98
N ARG A 321 -20.48 23.99 -19.10
CA ARG A 321 -21.87 23.66 -18.83
C ARG A 321 -22.69 23.76 -20.10
N ASP A 322 -23.32 22.69 -20.50
CA ASP A 322 -24.38 22.68 -21.48
C ASP A 322 -25.76 22.73 -20.77
N HIS A 323 -26.80 23.00 -21.57
CA HIS A 323 -28.19 23.01 -21.11
C HIS A 323 -29.00 22.00 -21.92
N GLY A 324 -28.39 20.88 -22.26
CA GLY A 324 -29.01 19.77 -22.98
C GLY A 324 -29.95 18.93 -22.13
N SER A 325 -30.33 17.78 -22.64
CA SER A 325 -31.24 16.83 -21.96
C SER A 325 -30.66 16.21 -20.67
N GLY A 326 -29.36 16.43 -20.40
CA GLY A 326 -28.65 15.82 -19.29
C GLY A 326 -28.32 14.35 -19.51
N VAL A 327 -27.70 13.75 -18.50
CA VAL A 327 -27.33 12.34 -18.50
C VAL A 327 -27.90 11.68 -17.24
N PRO A 328 -28.55 10.52 -17.32
CA PRO A 328 -29.04 9.78 -16.17
C PRO A 328 -27.90 9.47 -15.18
N GLU A 329 -28.20 9.51 -13.89
CA GLU A 329 -27.21 9.38 -12.80
C GLU A 329 -26.42 8.06 -12.90
N GLU A 330 -27.06 6.99 -13.32
CA GLU A 330 -26.47 5.65 -13.51
C GLU A 330 -25.33 5.60 -14.55
N HIS A 331 -25.26 6.61 -15.44
CA HIS A 331 -24.24 6.72 -16.48
C HIS A 331 -23.07 7.66 -16.12
N LEU A 332 -23.25 8.55 -15.11
CA LEU A 332 -22.30 9.63 -14.83
C LEU A 332 -20.87 9.12 -14.56
N TYR A 333 -20.71 8.08 -13.75
CA TYR A 333 -19.40 7.53 -13.39
C TYR A 333 -18.68 6.86 -14.56
N ARG A 334 -19.43 6.43 -15.58
CA ARG A 334 -18.91 5.74 -16.77
C ARG A 334 -18.62 6.67 -17.95
N LEU A 335 -19.08 7.92 -17.93
CA LEU A 335 -18.90 8.86 -19.06
C LEU A 335 -17.43 9.11 -19.41
N SER A 336 -16.53 8.96 -18.46
CA SER A 336 -15.09 9.08 -18.65
C SER A 336 -14.37 7.75 -18.91
N GLU A 337 -15.11 6.65 -19.16
CA GLU A 337 -14.53 5.38 -19.64
C GLU A 337 -14.35 5.44 -21.16
N ALA A 338 -13.27 4.82 -21.66
CA ALA A 338 -13.02 4.73 -23.09
C ALA A 338 -14.15 3.98 -23.80
N PHE A 339 -14.63 4.50 -24.95
CA PHE A 339 -15.66 3.90 -25.78
C PHE A 339 -17.05 3.78 -25.13
N TYR A 340 -17.24 4.35 -23.96
CA TYR A 340 -18.53 4.32 -23.29
C TYR A 340 -19.49 5.38 -23.87
N ARG A 341 -20.74 4.94 -24.14
CA ARG A 341 -21.86 5.83 -24.54
C ARG A 341 -23.14 5.28 -23.92
N PRO A 342 -24.01 6.14 -23.32
CA PRO A 342 -25.36 5.74 -22.94
C PRO A 342 -26.15 5.25 -24.15
N ASP A 343 -27.03 4.24 -23.98
CA ASP A 343 -27.76 3.62 -25.07
C ASP A 343 -28.66 4.59 -25.85
N SER A 344 -29.17 5.63 -25.18
CA SER A 344 -29.93 6.72 -25.80
C SER A 344 -29.15 7.54 -26.82
N ALA A 345 -27.80 7.51 -26.76
CA ALA A 345 -26.90 8.24 -27.65
C ALA A 345 -26.35 7.38 -28.82
N ARG A 346 -26.81 6.14 -29.00
CA ARG A 346 -26.35 5.21 -30.05
C ARG A 346 -26.88 5.51 -31.45
N THR A 347 -27.80 6.45 -31.61
CA THR A 347 -28.29 6.86 -32.93
C THR A 347 -27.14 7.43 -33.77
N ARG A 348 -27.03 7.02 -35.03
CA ARG A 348 -25.96 7.43 -35.98
C ARG A 348 -25.80 8.94 -36.13
N SER A 349 -26.84 9.72 -35.85
CA SER A 349 -26.84 11.18 -35.90
C SER A 349 -26.06 11.85 -34.73
N ALA A 350 -25.73 11.12 -33.68
CA ALA A 350 -25.07 11.69 -32.49
C ALA A 350 -23.54 11.51 -32.49
N GLY A 351 -22.91 11.27 -33.64
CA GLY A 351 -21.46 11.17 -33.91
C GLY A 351 -20.49 11.02 -32.74
N GLY A 352 -19.38 10.30 -32.93
CA GLY A 352 -18.30 10.13 -31.95
C GLY A 352 -18.22 8.75 -31.32
N VAL A 353 -16.97 8.28 -31.09
CA VAL A 353 -16.65 6.89 -30.61
C VAL A 353 -16.73 6.74 -29.11
N GLY A 354 -16.96 7.82 -28.34
CA GLY A 354 -16.92 7.78 -26.86
C GLY A 354 -15.50 7.94 -26.29
N LEU A 355 -14.59 8.58 -27.00
CA LEU A 355 -13.22 8.84 -26.55
C LEU A 355 -13.03 10.27 -25.99
N GLY A 356 -13.87 11.24 -26.35
CA GLY A 356 -13.65 12.65 -26.03
C GLY A 356 -13.53 12.95 -24.53
N LEU A 357 -14.48 12.48 -23.70
CA LEU A 357 -14.43 12.68 -22.24
C LEU A 357 -13.32 11.86 -21.59
N TYR A 358 -13.04 10.67 -22.11
CA TYR A 358 -11.88 9.87 -21.66
C TYR A 358 -10.57 10.61 -21.90
N LEU A 359 -10.38 11.22 -23.08
CA LEU A 359 -9.22 12.08 -23.39
C LEU A 359 -9.13 13.28 -22.44
N CYS A 360 -10.26 13.93 -22.15
CA CYS A 360 -10.28 15.03 -21.18
C CYS A 360 -9.78 14.60 -19.80
N LYS A 361 -10.22 13.43 -19.32
CA LYS A 361 -9.74 12.83 -18.07
C LYS A 361 -8.24 12.58 -18.11
N LEU A 362 -7.72 11.96 -19.18
CA LEU A 362 -6.29 11.67 -19.31
C LEU A 362 -5.45 12.95 -19.35
N VAL A 363 -5.90 14.00 -20.07
CA VAL A 363 -5.21 15.28 -20.10
C VAL A 363 -5.19 15.94 -18.73
N ALA A 364 -6.33 15.96 -18.02
CA ALA A 364 -6.41 16.50 -16.66
C ALA A 364 -5.44 15.75 -15.71
N GLN A 365 -5.49 14.43 -15.69
CA GLN A 365 -4.59 13.59 -14.87
C GLN A 365 -3.10 13.82 -15.19
N ALA A 366 -2.74 13.95 -16.47
CA ALA A 366 -1.37 14.24 -16.88
C ALA A 366 -0.88 15.62 -16.36
N HIS A 367 -1.80 16.58 -16.16
CA HIS A 367 -1.50 17.89 -15.60
C HIS A 367 -1.62 17.96 -14.07
N GLY A 368 -1.95 16.85 -13.39
CA GLY A 368 -2.03 16.76 -11.93
C GLY A 368 -3.43 17.06 -11.37
N GLY A 369 -4.45 16.95 -12.21
CA GLY A 369 -5.86 17.10 -11.86
C GLY A 369 -6.57 15.78 -11.56
#